data_df33c0602e17bfe32970d0ea8ac917fe
#
_entry.id   df33c0602e17bfe32970d0ea8ac917fe
#
_cell.length_a   1.000
_cell.length_b   1.000
_cell.length_c   1.000
_cell.angle_alpha   90.00
_cell.angle_beta   90.00
_cell.angle_gamma   90.00
#
_symmetry.space_group_name_H-M   'P 1'
#
loop_
_entity.id
_entity.type
_entity.pdbx_description
1 polymer ?
#
loop_
_entity_poly.entity_id
_entity_poly.type
_entity_poly.pdbx_seq_one_letter_code
_entity_poly.pdbx_strand_id
1 'polypeptide(L)'
;NTAIGGGPVLVKDGFVNVTNEEEQMFVKGENDRHPRTVMGYTRKRQLIILAIQGRFPGVADGATLAEEAKIMADLGCVEALNLDGGGSSCVLVNGKETIQVSDKTGQRPVPGVFIIKQKKRKSAK
;
A
#
# COMPACT_ATOMS: atom_id res chain seq x y z
N ASN A 1 -11.32 11.94 13.47
CA ASN A 1 -10.66 10.61 13.36
C ASN A 1 -10.79 10.13 11.93
N THR A 2 -9.70 9.55 11.40
CA THR A 2 -9.67 8.96 10.06
C THR A 2 -9.58 7.44 10.21
N ALA A 3 -10.37 6.72 9.44
CA ALA A 3 -10.31 5.26 9.38
C ALA A 3 -10.17 4.81 7.92
N ILE A 4 -9.37 3.78 7.69
CA ILE A 4 -9.22 3.12 6.39
C ILE A 4 -9.27 1.61 6.63
N GLY A 5 -10.00 0.89 5.80
CA GLY A 5 -10.07 -0.56 5.83
C GLY A 5 -9.03 -1.19 4.91
N GLY A 6 -8.56 -2.34 5.30
CA GLY A 6 -7.61 -3.14 4.52
C GLY A 6 -7.37 -4.49 5.16
N GLY A 7 -6.44 -5.22 4.63
CA GLY A 7 -5.98 -6.52 5.12
C GLY A 7 -5.28 -7.31 4.01
N PRO A 8 -4.50 -8.33 4.35
CA PRO A 8 -4.15 -8.72 5.73
C PRO A 8 -3.15 -7.77 6.39
N VAL A 9 -2.91 -7.95 7.70
CA VAL A 9 -1.75 -7.39 8.39
C VAL A 9 -0.50 -8.00 7.78
N LEU A 10 0.54 -7.20 7.64
CA LEU A 10 1.82 -7.58 7.03
C LEU A 10 2.99 -7.53 8.01
N VAL A 11 2.99 -6.51 8.86
CA VAL A 11 4.02 -6.30 9.89
C VAL A 11 3.31 -5.99 11.20
N LYS A 12 3.76 -6.64 12.27
CA LYS A 12 3.29 -6.41 13.63
C LYS A 12 4.46 -6.37 14.60
N ASP A 13 4.49 -5.36 15.46
CA ASP A 13 5.56 -5.16 16.45
C ASP A 13 6.98 -5.13 15.86
N GLY A 14 7.10 -4.74 14.58
CA GLY A 14 8.35 -4.67 13.83
C GLY A 14 8.79 -5.98 13.17
N PHE A 15 7.97 -7.02 13.23
CA PHE A 15 8.23 -8.31 12.60
C PHE A 15 7.27 -8.59 11.45
N VAL A 16 7.75 -9.23 10.40
CA VAL A 16 6.89 -9.77 9.34
C VAL A 16 5.92 -10.76 9.96
N ASN A 17 4.63 -10.51 9.79
CA ASN A 17 3.53 -11.33 10.31
C ASN A 17 2.33 -11.22 9.38
N VAL A 18 2.36 -11.99 8.30
CA VAL A 18 1.27 -11.98 7.29
C VAL A 18 0.11 -12.83 7.82
N THR A 19 -1.00 -12.18 8.10
CA THR A 19 -2.20 -12.79 8.74
C THR A 19 -3.29 -13.15 7.75
N ASN A 20 -2.92 -13.45 6.50
CA ASN A 20 -3.88 -13.72 5.43
C ASN A 20 -4.77 -14.94 5.70
N GLU A 21 -4.28 -15.98 6.36
CA GLU A 21 -5.05 -17.15 6.73
C GLU A 21 -6.02 -16.85 7.87
N GLU A 22 -5.56 -16.18 8.92
CA GLU A 22 -6.37 -15.79 10.08
C GLU A 22 -7.49 -14.83 9.69
N GLU A 23 -7.20 -13.92 8.76
CA GLU A 23 -8.18 -12.95 8.25
C GLU A 23 -9.04 -13.50 7.12
N GLN A 24 -8.79 -14.74 6.66
CA GLN A 24 -9.45 -15.37 5.50
C GLN A 24 -9.36 -14.53 4.22
N MET A 25 -8.22 -13.84 4.03
CA MET A 25 -7.93 -12.99 2.87
C MET A 25 -6.81 -13.57 2.03
N PHE A 26 -6.99 -13.64 0.72
CA PHE A 26 -5.98 -14.14 -0.22
C PHE A 26 -5.43 -15.56 0.12
N VAL A 27 -6.23 -16.42 0.74
CA VAL A 27 -5.84 -17.79 1.10
C VAL A 27 -5.50 -18.61 -0.15
N LYS A 28 -6.20 -18.35 -1.25
CA LYS A 28 -5.82 -18.84 -2.58
C LYS A 28 -5.09 -17.74 -3.32
N GLY A 29 -3.87 -18.03 -3.81
CA GLY A 29 -3.08 -17.06 -4.56
C GLY A 29 -2.22 -16.13 -3.67
N GLU A 30 -1.87 -16.53 -2.47
CA GLU A 30 -0.97 -15.78 -1.57
C GLU A 30 0.38 -15.48 -2.21
N ASN A 31 0.84 -16.35 -3.09
CA ASN A 31 2.10 -16.20 -3.85
C ASN A 31 1.91 -15.48 -5.20
N ASP A 32 0.70 -15.06 -5.52
CA ASP A 32 0.45 -14.32 -6.75
C ASP A 32 0.99 -12.90 -6.67
N ARG A 33 1.59 -12.46 -7.77
CA ARG A 33 2.12 -11.11 -7.91
C ARG A 33 1.03 -10.18 -8.43
N HIS A 34 0.81 -9.11 -7.70
CA HIS A 34 -0.16 -8.08 -8.08
C HIS A 34 0.40 -6.68 -7.81
N PRO A 35 -0.16 -5.63 -8.46
CA PRO A 35 0.00 -4.28 -7.96
C PRO A 35 -0.49 -4.21 -6.51
N ARG A 36 0.26 -3.55 -5.64
CA ARG A 36 -0.03 -3.49 -4.20
C ARG A 36 -0.06 -2.04 -3.71
N THR A 37 -0.85 -1.83 -2.70
CA THR A 37 -0.87 -0.59 -1.92
C THR A 37 -0.78 -0.96 -0.45
N VAL A 38 0.18 -0.40 0.25
CA VAL A 38 0.47 -0.72 1.65
C VAL A 38 0.59 0.57 2.45
N MET A 39 0.12 0.55 3.66
CA MET A 39 0.30 1.62 4.62
C MET A 39 0.88 1.07 5.92
N GLY A 40 1.85 1.78 6.48
CA GLY A 40 2.47 1.42 7.74
C GLY A 40 3.10 2.61 8.43
N TYR A 41 3.59 2.40 9.64
CA TYR A 41 4.32 3.44 10.37
C TYR A 41 5.52 2.88 11.12
N THR A 42 6.52 3.75 11.27
CA THR A 42 7.76 3.43 11.99
C THR A 42 7.68 3.81 13.47
N ARG A 43 8.63 3.34 14.29
CA ARG A 43 8.78 3.77 15.70
C ARG A 43 8.95 5.28 15.84
N LYS A 44 9.53 5.93 14.82
CA LYS A 44 9.70 7.39 14.77
C LYS A 44 8.42 8.13 14.33
N ARG A 45 7.28 7.46 14.28
CA ARG A 45 5.98 8.00 13.84
C ARG A 45 5.98 8.55 12.41
N GLN A 46 6.79 7.97 11.56
CA GLN A 46 6.77 8.27 10.12
C GLN A 46 5.73 7.37 9.47
N LEU A 47 4.79 7.97 8.74
CA LEU A 47 3.84 7.24 7.89
C LEU A 47 4.56 6.83 6.61
N ILE A 48 4.50 5.55 6.28
CA ILE A 48 4.98 4.98 5.02
C ILE A 48 3.77 4.58 4.20
N ILE A 49 3.70 5.07 2.99
CA ILE A 49 2.74 4.63 1.98
C ILE A 49 3.55 4.08 0.82
N LEU A 50 3.34 2.82 0.51
CA LEU A 50 4.02 2.10 -0.56
C LEU A 50 3.01 1.71 -1.63
N ALA A 51 3.30 2.06 -2.88
CA ALA A 51 2.59 1.53 -4.03
C ALA A 51 3.57 0.75 -4.91
N ILE A 52 3.17 -0.44 -5.30
CA ILE A 52 3.97 -1.34 -6.14
C ILE A 52 3.24 -1.51 -7.46
N GLN A 53 3.92 -1.12 -8.56
CA GLN A 53 3.41 -1.33 -9.90
C GLN A 53 3.43 -2.82 -10.24
N GLY A 54 2.46 -3.30 -11.01
CA GLY A 54 2.41 -4.71 -11.38
C GLY A 54 1.54 -4.98 -12.58
N ARG A 55 1.50 -6.24 -13.02
CA ARG A 55 0.79 -6.73 -14.21
C ARG A 55 1.33 -6.15 -15.53
N PHE A 56 2.61 -5.80 -15.56
CA PHE A 56 3.34 -5.40 -16.75
C PHE A 56 4.50 -6.40 -16.96
N PRO A 57 4.27 -7.55 -17.62
CA PRO A 57 5.28 -8.60 -17.78
C PRO A 57 6.59 -8.07 -18.34
N GLY A 58 7.71 -8.44 -17.72
CA GLY A 58 9.04 -7.99 -18.11
C GLY A 58 9.39 -6.54 -17.74
N VAL A 59 8.46 -5.80 -17.12
CA VAL A 59 8.66 -4.41 -16.68
C VAL A 59 8.43 -4.28 -15.18
N ALA A 60 7.26 -4.71 -14.71
CA ALA A 60 6.87 -4.67 -13.31
C ALA A 60 5.81 -5.76 -13.06
N ASP A 61 6.20 -6.85 -12.44
CA ASP A 61 5.31 -8.00 -12.23
C ASP A 61 4.37 -7.79 -11.04
N GLY A 62 4.73 -6.91 -10.10
CA GLY A 62 4.04 -6.73 -8.83
C GLY A 62 4.76 -7.45 -7.69
N ALA A 63 4.10 -7.60 -6.57
CA ALA A 63 4.63 -8.27 -5.39
C ALA A 63 3.65 -9.27 -4.79
N THR A 64 4.19 -10.29 -4.12
CA THR A 64 3.44 -11.18 -3.23
C THR A 64 3.21 -10.49 -1.88
N LEU A 65 2.33 -11.04 -1.05
CA LEU A 65 2.12 -10.54 0.32
C LEU A 65 3.40 -10.60 1.16
N ALA A 66 4.17 -11.67 1.04
CA ALA A 66 5.42 -11.84 1.77
C ALA A 66 6.49 -10.80 1.35
N GLU A 67 6.59 -10.51 0.06
CA GLU A 67 7.53 -9.50 -0.45
C GLU A 67 7.17 -8.09 0.02
N GLU A 68 5.91 -7.70 -0.04
CA GLU A 68 5.49 -6.38 0.45
C GLU A 68 5.66 -6.25 1.97
N ALA A 69 5.38 -7.31 2.74
CA ALA A 69 5.62 -7.35 4.17
C ALA A 69 7.11 -7.16 4.50
N LYS A 70 7.99 -7.85 3.77
CA LYS A 70 9.43 -7.69 3.93
C LYS A 70 9.90 -6.27 3.61
N ILE A 71 9.42 -5.68 2.53
CA ILE A 71 9.75 -4.29 2.16
C ILE A 71 9.36 -3.34 3.30
N MET A 72 8.17 -3.47 3.85
CA MET A 72 7.71 -2.60 4.94
C MET A 72 8.51 -2.79 6.22
N ALA A 73 8.88 -4.03 6.55
CA ALA A 73 9.76 -4.32 7.69
C ALA A 73 11.17 -3.71 7.48
N ASP A 74 11.75 -3.86 6.29
CA ASP A 74 13.06 -3.31 5.93
C ASP A 74 13.06 -1.76 5.95
N LEU A 75 11.92 -1.12 5.66
CA LEU A 75 11.72 0.31 5.82
C LEU A 75 11.55 0.76 7.28
N GLY A 76 11.57 -0.16 8.22
CA GLY A 76 11.49 0.09 9.66
C GLY A 76 10.08 0.26 10.19
N CYS A 77 9.06 -0.19 9.46
CA CYS A 77 7.70 -0.20 9.96
C CYS A 77 7.56 -1.14 11.15
N VAL A 78 6.83 -0.69 12.16
CA VAL A 78 6.44 -1.51 13.30
C VAL A 78 5.06 -2.11 13.12
N GLU A 79 4.22 -1.44 12.35
CA GLU A 79 2.92 -1.93 11.89
C GLU A 79 2.78 -1.65 10.40
N ALA A 80 2.22 -2.58 9.64
CA ALA A 80 1.86 -2.38 8.24
C ALA A 80 0.65 -3.22 7.85
N LEU A 81 -0.17 -2.66 6.98
CA LEU A 81 -1.43 -3.23 6.52
C LEU A 81 -1.49 -3.15 5.00
N ASN A 82 -1.83 -4.28 4.35
CA ASN A 82 -2.16 -4.28 2.94
C ASN A 82 -3.51 -3.57 2.71
N LEU A 83 -3.60 -2.79 1.66
CA LEU A 83 -4.82 -2.09 1.25
C LEU A 83 -5.33 -2.65 -0.07
N ASP A 84 -6.39 -2.06 -0.61
CA ASP A 84 -6.89 -2.41 -1.93
C ASP A 84 -5.80 -2.26 -2.99
N GLY A 85 -5.62 -3.28 -3.80
CA GLY A 85 -4.55 -3.45 -4.77
C GLY A 85 -5.04 -3.63 -6.20
N GLY A 86 -4.23 -4.26 -7.03
CA GLY A 86 -4.56 -4.49 -8.43
C GLY A 86 -4.80 -3.19 -9.19
N GLY A 87 -5.87 -3.13 -9.97
CA GLY A 87 -6.26 -1.92 -10.72
C GLY A 87 -6.67 -0.71 -9.88
N SER A 88 -6.83 -0.90 -8.55
CA SER A 88 -7.08 0.19 -7.60
C SER A 88 -5.79 0.85 -7.10
N SER A 89 -4.61 0.25 -7.33
CA SER A 89 -3.33 0.79 -6.91
C SER A 89 -2.98 2.05 -7.70
N CYS A 90 -2.99 3.19 -7.04
CA CYS A 90 -2.60 4.48 -7.61
C CYS A 90 -2.08 5.41 -6.52
N VAL A 91 -1.00 6.12 -6.81
CA VAL A 91 -0.48 7.19 -5.94
C VAL A 91 -0.20 8.42 -6.79
N LEU A 92 -0.82 9.53 -6.42
CA LEU A 92 -0.56 10.82 -7.04
C LEU A 92 0.25 11.71 -6.09
N VAL A 93 1.29 12.32 -6.63
CA VAL A 93 2.05 13.36 -5.93
C VAL A 93 1.89 14.65 -6.71
N ASN A 94 1.32 15.66 -6.07
CA ASN A 94 0.99 16.95 -6.71
C ASN A 94 0.14 16.78 -8.00
N GLY A 95 -0.82 15.84 -7.98
CA GLY A 95 -1.71 15.56 -9.10
C GLY A 95 -1.09 14.74 -10.24
N LYS A 96 0.14 14.24 -10.08
CA LYS A 96 0.81 13.40 -11.08
C LYS A 96 0.87 11.95 -10.61
N GLU A 97 0.55 11.02 -11.49
CA GLU A 97 0.70 9.59 -11.25
C GLU A 97 2.18 9.24 -11.05
N THR A 98 2.44 8.38 -10.06
CA THR A 98 3.80 7.91 -9.72
C THR A 98 4.05 6.48 -10.17
N ILE A 99 2.98 5.71 -10.39
CA ILE A 99 3.00 4.37 -10.96
C ILE A 99 1.97 4.28 -12.08
N GLN A 100 2.20 3.39 -13.02
CA GLN A 100 1.22 3.11 -14.08
C GLN A 100 0.13 2.19 -13.53
N VAL A 101 -1.13 2.57 -13.74
CA VAL A 101 -2.30 1.76 -13.36
C VAL A 101 -2.39 0.51 -14.23
N SER A 102 -2.68 -0.63 -13.63
CA SER A 102 -2.66 -1.92 -14.33
C SER A 102 -3.87 -2.20 -15.21
N ASP A 103 -5.01 -1.57 -14.96
CA ASP A 103 -6.22 -1.78 -15.74
C ASP A 103 -6.14 -1.00 -17.05
N LYS A 104 -6.48 -1.65 -18.17
CA LYS A 104 -6.40 -1.06 -19.52
C LYS A 104 -7.32 0.15 -19.72
N THR A 105 -8.38 0.22 -18.94
CA THR A 105 -9.36 1.32 -18.96
C THR A 105 -8.96 2.51 -18.07
N GLY A 106 -7.80 2.44 -17.43
CA GLY A 106 -7.31 3.46 -16.51
C GLY A 106 -7.67 3.13 -15.05
N GLN A 107 -7.60 4.13 -14.17
CA GLN A 107 -7.85 4.00 -12.74
C GLN A 107 -9.24 3.41 -12.47
N ARG A 108 -9.28 2.33 -11.71
CA ARG A 108 -10.53 1.73 -11.25
C ARG A 108 -11.24 2.68 -10.27
N PRO A 109 -12.57 2.85 -10.38
CA PRO A 109 -13.33 3.56 -9.37
C PRO A 109 -13.15 2.93 -7.99
N VAL A 110 -12.85 3.75 -6.98
CA VAL A 110 -12.66 3.32 -5.59
C VAL A 110 -13.61 4.08 -4.67
N PRO A 111 -14.12 3.45 -3.59
CA PRO A 111 -15.08 4.09 -2.69
C PRO A 111 -14.48 5.21 -1.84
N GLY A 112 -13.16 5.25 -1.71
CA GLY A 112 -12.46 6.26 -0.92
C GLY A 112 -10.99 6.34 -1.27
N VAL A 113 -10.38 7.47 -0.93
CA VAL A 113 -8.94 7.72 -1.11
C VAL A 113 -8.35 8.33 0.14
N PHE A 114 -7.09 8.03 0.41
CA PHE A 114 -6.31 8.66 1.47
C PHE A 114 -5.60 9.90 0.91
N ILE A 115 -5.80 11.05 1.54
CA ILE A 115 -5.23 12.32 1.07
C ILE A 115 -4.36 12.93 2.16
N ILE A 116 -3.13 13.28 1.80
CA ILE A 116 -2.23 14.06 2.63
C ILE A 116 -2.15 15.47 2.04
N LYS A 117 -2.47 16.48 2.84
CA LYS A 117 -2.37 17.88 2.45
C LYS A 117 -1.34 18.59 3.32
N GLN A 118 -0.47 19.35 2.69
CA GLN A 118 0.42 20.24 3.43
C GLN A 118 -0.38 21.36 4.10
N LYS A 119 -0.19 21.52 5.41
CA LYS A 119 -0.80 22.62 6.15
C LYS A 119 -0.17 23.93 5.67
N LYS A 120 -0.95 24.85 5.13
CA LYS A 120 -0.47 26.20 4.83
C LYS A 120 0.10 26.81 6.12
N ARG A 121 1.38 27.19 6.13
CA ARG A 121 1.93 28.02 7.20
C ARG A 121 1.13 29.33 7.19
N LYS A 122 0.51 29.68 8.32
CA LYS A 122 0.01 31.04 8.49
C LYS A 122 1.25 31.93 8.39
N SER A 123 1.30 32.84 7.41
CA SER A 123 2.32 33.86 7.37
C SER A 123 2.21 34.65 8.67
N ALA A 124 3.31 34.72 9.42
CA ALA A 124 3.39 35.62 10.56
C ALA A 124 3.20 37.05 10.04
N LYS A 125 2.16 37.75 10.54
CA LYS A 125 1.98 39.17 10.31
C LYS A 125 2.98 39.91 11.17
#